data_d2d97fa89a9844dd37026f16a314f0cd
#
_entry.id   d2d97fa89a9844dd37026f16a314f0cd
#
_cell.length_a   1.000
_cell.length_b   1.000
_cell.length_c   1.000
_cell.angle_alpha   90.00
_cell.angle_beta   90.00
_cell.angle_gamma   90.00
#
_symmetry.space_group_name_H-M   'P 1'
#
loop_
_entity.id
_entity.type
_entity.pdbx_description
1 polymer ?
#
loop_
_entity_poly.entity_id
_entity_poly.type
_entity_poly.pdbx_seq_one_letter_code
_entity_poly.pdbx_strand_id
1 'polypeptide(L)'
;MESIYDFVVEKNNGESYKLEQYKGDVMLIVNTASECGFTPQFEGLQKLYDEYKNQGFIILGFPCNQFGGQEPGSGEEAAQNCKINYGVTFPIHEKVDVKGDNQHPLFHFLTNAAKGMINEKIKWNFTKFLIDREGNVIKRFSPQKKPEQIKSEIEKLLS
;
A
#
# COMPACT_ATOMS: atom_id res chain seq x y z
N MET A 1 -12.22 18.80 -6.88
CA MET A 1 -11.68 17.46 -7.25
C MET A 1 -10.80 16.92 -6.13
N GLU A 2 -11.05 15.71 -5.73
CA GLU A 2 -10.21 15.07 -4.73
C GLU A 2 -8.83 14.74 -5.30
N SER A 3 -7.79 15.07 -4.53
CA SER A 3 -6.42 14.66 -4.80
C SER A 3 -6.04 13.58 -3.79
N ILE A 4 -5.20 12.63 -4.21
CA ILE A 4 -4.68 11.62 -3.26
C ILE A 4 -4.01 12.28 -2.06
N TYR A 5 -3.44 13.47 -2.24
CA TYR A 5 -2.73 14.19 -1.19
C TYR A 5 -3.62 14.75 -0.09
N ASP A 6 -4.92 14.81 -0.32
CA ASP A 6 -5.88 15.33 0.65
C ASP A 6 -6.29 14.30 1.69
N PHE A 7 -6.00 13.02 1.46
CA PHE A 7 -6.43 11.97 2.37
C PHE A 7 -5.57 11.91 3.63
N VAL A 8 -6.26 11.78 4.76
CA VAL A 8 -5.63 11.61 6.07
C VAL A 8 -5.54 10.12 6.35
N VAL A 9 -4.37 9.67 6.75
CA VAL A 9 -4.12 8.28 7.14
C VAL A 9 -3.52 8.25 8.54
N GLU A 10 -3.57 7.09 9.18
CA GLU A 10 -3.15 6.93 10.57
C GLU A 10 -1.98 5.95 10.65
N LYS A 11 -0.89 6.39 11.26
CA LYS A 11 0.26 5.52 11.53
C LYS A 11 -0.13 4.48 12.57
N ASN A 12 0.66 3.39 12.66
CA ASN A 12 0.39 2.33 13.63
C ASN A 12 0.48 2.77 15.10
N ASN A 13 1.00 3.97 15.38
CA ASN A 13 1.04 4.56 16.72
C ASN A 13 -0.15 5.49 16.99
N GLY A 14 -1.13 5.57 16.07
CA GLY A 14 -2.32 6.42 16.20
C GLY A 14 -2.15 7.84 15.69
N GLU A 15 -0.96 8.23 15.24
CA GLU A 15 -0.69 9.57 14.75
C GLU A 15 -1.20 9.74 13.32
N SER A 16 -2.03 10.75 13.08
CA SER A 16 -2.61 11.04 11.77
C SER A 16 -1.74 12.00 10.96
N TYR A 17 -1.74 11.84 9.64
CA TYR A 17 -1.05 12.74 8.73
C TYR A 17 -1.70 12.70 7.35
N LYS A 18 -1.42 13.71 6.51
CA LYS A 18 -1.92 13.73 5.13
C LYS A 18 -0.89 13.12 4.18
N LEU A 19 -1.38 12.45 3.14
CA LEU A 19 -0.50 11.90 2.09
C LEU A 19 0.25 13.00 1.33
N GLU A 20 -0.14 14.25 1.47
CA GLU A 20 0.61 15.41 0.96
C GLU A 20 2.09 15.36 1.38
N GLN A 21 2.39 14.73 2.51
CA GLN A 21 3.77 14.53 2.97
C GLN A 21 4.65 13.87 1.90
N TYR A 22 4.08 13.05 1.04
CA TYR A 22 4.80 12.31 0.00
C TYR A 22 4.63 12.91 -1.40
N LYS A 23 4.17 14.16 -1.47
CA LYS A 23 3.99 14.84 -2.76
C LYS A 23 5.31 14.90 -3.53
N GLY A 24 5.27 14.46 -4.78
CA GLY A 24 6.47 14.38 -5.60
C GLY A 24 7.12 13.02 -5.62
N ASP A 25 6.76 12.13 -4.69
CA ASP A 25 7.25 10.75 -4.67
C ASP A 25 6.36 9.84 -5.50
N VAL A 26 6.96 8.79 -6.06
CA VAL A 26 6.21 7.65 -6.59
C VAL A 26 5.77 6.81 -5.40
N MET A 27 4.48 6.48 -5.32
CA MET A 27 3.95 5.70 -4.20
C MET A 27 3.46 4.33 -4.65
N LEU A 28 3.72 3.31 -3.84
CA LEU A 28 3.11 1.99 -3.99
C LEU A 28 2.30 1.72 -2.72
N ILE A 29 0.98 1.66 -2.84
CA ILE A 29 0.07 1.46 -1.71
C ILE A 29 -0.42 0.02 -1.74
N VAL A 30 -0.26 -0.69 -0.62
CA VAL A 30 -0.52 -2.13 -0.51
C VAL A 30 -1.36 -2.42 0.73
N ASN A 31 -2.42 -3.19 0.59
CA ASN A 31 -3.14 -3.72 1.75
C ASN A 31 -2.45 -5.03 2.16
N THR A 32 -2.10 -5.14 3.43
CA THR A 32 -1.21 -6.18 3.93
C THR A 32 -1.88 -7.09 4.95
N ALA A 33 -1.27 -8.27 5.19
CA ALA A 33 -1.68 -9.18 6.25
C ALA A 33 -0.46 -9.99 6.71
N SER A 34 -0.48 -10.39 7.98
CA SER A 34 0.63 -11.09 8.62
C SER A 34 0.58 -12.62 8.45
N GLU A 35 -0.59 -13.17 8.10
CA GLU A 35 -0.81 -14.62 8.07
C GLU A 35 -1.30 -15.15 6.71
N CYS A 36 -1.15 -14.37 5.65
CA CYS A 36 -1.57 -14.71 4.30
C CYS A 36 -0.52 -15.55 3.56
N GLY A 37 -0.95 -16.37 2.62
CA GLY A 37 -0.01 -17.08 1.73
C GLY A 37 0.88 -16.14 0.91
N PHE A 38 0.45 -14.89 0.69
CA PHE A 38 1.24 -13.87 0.01
C PHE A 38 2.12 -13.03 0.95
N THR A 39 2.05 -13.25 2.26
CA THR A 39 2.83 -12.47 3.24
C THR A 39 4.33 -12.45 2.93
N PRO A 40 4.95 -13.54 2.41
CA PRO A 40 6.35 -13.48 2.00
C PRO A 40 6.69 -12.40 0.96
N GLN A 41 5.71 -11.81 0.30
CA GLN A 41 5.94 -10.67 -0.61
C GLN A 41 6.51 -9.44 0.10
N PHE A 42 6.41 -9.37 1.43
CA PHE A 42 7.10 -8.31 2.19
C PHE A 42 8.60 -8.26 1.87
N GLU A 43 9.22 -9.41 1.66
CA GLU A 43 10.64 -9.46 1.31
C GLU A 43 10.93 -8.73 0.00
N GLY A 44 10.14 -9.02 -1.04
CA GLY A 44 10.30 -8.36 -2.34
C GLY A 44 9.93 -6.88 -2.30
N LEU A 45 8.90 -6.52 -1.52
CA LEU A 45 8.53 -5.12 -1.32
C LEU A 45 9.66 -4.35 -0.65
N GLN A 46 10.28 -4.94 0.37
CA GLN A 46 11.40 -4.29 1.05
C GLN A 46 12.60 -4.11 0.13
N LYS A 47 12.87 -5.07 -0.75
CA LYS A 47 13.94 -4.94 -1.74
C LYS A 47 13.68 -3.77 -2.70
N LEU A 48 12.45 -3.61 -3.17
CA LEU A 48 12.08 -2.47 -4.00
C LEU A 48 12.27 -1.15 -3.26
N TYR A 49 11.84 -1.12 -2.01
CA TYR A 49 11.96 0.07 -1.20
C TYR A 49 13.44 0.45 -0.99
N ASP A 50 14.27 -0.52 -0.61
CA ASP A 50 15.71 -0.28 -0.41
C ASP A 50 16.39 0.22 -1.68
N GLU A 51 15.98 -0.29 -2.84
CA GLU A 51 16.59 0.07 -4.12
C GLU A 51 16.23 1.49 -4.56
N TYR A 52 14.98 1.92 -4.34
CA TYR A 52 14.46 3.17 -4.92
C TYR A 52 14.13 4.27 -3.92
N LYS A 53 14.18 4.01 -2.62
CA LYS A 53 13.78 5.02 -1.61
C LYS A 53 14.53 6.34 -1.72
N ASN A 54 15.78 6.31 -2.14
CA ASN A 54 16.60 7.51 -2.29
C ASN A 54 16.34 8.25 -3.60
N GLN A 55 15.48 7.70 -4.46
CA GLN A 55 15.08 8.31 -5.73
C GLN A 55 13.69 8.91 -5.67
N GLY A 56 13.08 8.97 -4.48
CA GLY A 56 11.72 9.49 -4.32
C GLY A 56 10.66 8.42 -4.49
N PHE A 57 10.88 7.26 -3.90
CA PHE A 57 9.93 6.14 -3.90
C PHE A 57 9.56 5.78 -2.47
N ILE A 58 8.26 5.60 -2.23
CA ILE A 58 7.74 5.19 -0.93
C ILE A 58 6.73 4.05 -1.09
N ILE A 59 6.78 3.10 -0.16
CA ILE A 59 5.76 2.05 -0.06
C ILE A 59 4.96 2.32 1.21
N LEU A 60 3.63 2.26 1.10
CA LEU A 60 2.72 2.47 2.22
C LEU A 60 1.91 1.19 2.44
N GLY A 61 2.14 0.53 3.57
CA GLY A 61 1.45 -0.70 3.93
C GLY A 61 0.26 -0.43 4.85
N PHE A 62 -0.90 -0.99 4.50
CA PHE A 62 -2.12 -0.85 5.28
C PHE A 62 -2.64 -2.22 5.69
N PRO A 63 -2.44 -2.63 6.95
CA PRO A 63 -2.95 -3.91 7.43
C PRO A 63 -4.47 -3.97 7.33
N CYS A 64 -4.98 -5.13 6.93
CA CYS A 64 -6.42 -5.34 6.75
C CYS A 64 -6.79 -6.75 7.17
N ASN A 65 -7.88 -6.89 7.96
CA ASN A 65 -8.33 -8.19 8.46
C ASN A 65 -9.54 -8.76 7.71
N GLN A 66 -9.95 -8.13 6.60
CA GLN A 66 -11.19 -8.50 5.90
C GLN A 66 -11.10 -9.75 5.04
N PHE A 67 -9.90 -10.28 4.81
CA PHE A 67 -9.69 -11.41 3.92
C PHE A 67 -9.21 -12.62 4.72
N GLY A 68 -10.14 -13.48 5.09
CA GLY A 68 -9.84 -14.70 5.84
C GLY A 68 -9.36 -14.48 7.27
N GLY A 69 -9.51 -13.27 7.82
CA GLY A 69 -9.05 -12.99 9.18
C GLY A 69 -7.55 -13.12 9.37
N GLN A 70 -6.77 -12.83 8.33
CA GLN A 70 -5.32 -13.06 8.30
C GLN A 70 -4.49 -11.90 8.88
N GLU A 71 -5.15 -10.91 9.47
CA GLU A 71 -4.50 -9.83 10.22
C GLU A 71 -5.30 -9.58 11.52
N PRO A 72 -5.30 -10.54 12.46
CA PRO A 72 -6.13 -10.44 13.67
C PRO A 72 -5.63 -9.44 14.71
N GLY A 73 -4.34 -9.08 14.66
CA GLY A 73 -3.76 -8.15 15.61
C GLY A 73 -4.00 -6.68 15.25
N SER A 74 -3.42 -5.79 16.04
CA SER A 74 -3.45 -4.35 15.78
C SER A 74 -2.48 -3.94 14.67
N GLY A 75 -2.56 -2.69 14.22
CA GLY A 75 -1.58 -2.14 13.29
C GLY A 75 -0.17 -2.14 13.86
N GLU A 76 -0.04 -1.88 15.18
CA GLU A 76 1.26 -1.94 15.86
C GLU A 76 1.84 -3.35 15.83
N GLU A 77 1.01 -4.37 16.12
CA GLU A 77 1.44 -5.77 16.05
C GLU A 77 1.84 -6.17 14.64
N ALA A 78 1.06 -5.74 13.64
CA ALA A 78 1.36 -6.00 12.23
C ALA A 78 2.71 -5.38 11.84
N ALA A 79 2.98 -4.15 12.27
CA ALA A 79 4.25 -3.47 12.01
C ALA A 79 5.43 -4.22 12.63
N GLN A 80 5.28 -4.68 13.87
CA GLN A 80 6.31 -5.45 14.55
C GLN A 80 6.56 -6.78 13.86
N ASN A 81 5.51 -7.49 13.47
CA ASN A 81 5.61 -8.79 12.80
C ASN A 81 6.37 -8.69 11.48
N CYS A 82 6.05 -7.72 10.64
CA CYS A 82 6.73 -7.61 9.35
C CYS A 82 8.17 -7.11 9.51
N LYS A 83 8.43 -6.27 10.50
CA LYS A 83 9.80 -5.83 10.81
C LYS A 83 10.67 -7.00 11.27
N ILE A 84 10.15 -7.80 12.21
CA ILE A 84 10.90 -8.93 12.77
C ILE A 84 11.11 -10.02 11.73
N ASN A 85 10.06 -10.37 10.99
CA ASN A 85 10.10 -11.51 10.07
C ASN A 85 10.70 -11.19 8.70
N TYR A 86 10.60 -9.94 8.23
CA TYR A 86 10.99 -9.57 6.87
C TYR A 86 11.86 -8.32 6.80
N GLY A 87 12.20 -7.72 7.93
CA GLY A 87 13.05 -6.53 7.97
C GLY A 87 12.41 -5.30 7.34
N VAL A 88 11.08 -5.19 7.35
CA VAL A 88 10.36 -4.08 6.73
C VAL A 88 10.68 -2.77 7.42
N THR A 89 11.06 -1.75 6.61
CA THR A 89 11.33 -0.40 7.10
C THR A 89 10.42 0.66 6.47
N PHE A 90 9.64 0.32 5.45
CA PHE A 90 8.65 1.26 4.91
C PHE A 90 7.46 1.39 5.87
N PRO A 91 6.72 2.52 5.81
CA PRO A 91 5.63 2.77 6.77
C PRO A 91 4.52 1.73 6.74
N ILE A 92 4.20 1.20 7.92
CA ILE A 92 3.02 0.36 8.14
C ILE A 92 2.04 1.17 8.98
N HIS A 93 0.80 1.22 8.54
CA HIS A 93 -0.23 2.06 9.12
C HIS A 93 -1.13 1.29 10.09
N GLU A 94 -2.09 1.99 10.69
CA GLU A 94 -3.13 1.37 11.49
C GLU A 94 -3.99 0.49 10.58
N LYS A 95 -4.60 -0.52 11.17
CA LYS A 95 -5.47 -1.45 10.44
C LYS A 95 -6.68 -0.71 9.87
N VAL A 96 -7.04 -1.01 8.63
CA VAL A 96 -8.14 -0.36 7.93
C VAL A 96 -9.04 -1.37 7.24
N ASP A 97 -10.25 -0.95 6.91
CA ASP A 97 -11.10 -1.68 5.98
C ASP A 97 -10.88 -1.11 4.57
N VAL A 98 -10.69 -2.00 3.61
CA VAL A 98 -10.45 -1.61 2.21
C VAL A 98 -11.67 -1.82 1.32
N LYS A 99 -12.75 -2.37 1.89
CA LYS A 99 -14.03 -2.61 1.21
C LYS A 99 -15.16 -2.55 2.21
N GLY A 100 -16.40 -2.48 1.72
CA GLY A 100 -17.61 -2.53 2.57
C GLY A 100 -17.97 -1.17 3.16
N ASP A 101 -18.89 -1.21 4.14
CA ASP A 101 -19.49 -0.01 4.71
C ASP A 101 -18.50 0.91 5.42
N ASN A 102 -17.43 0.34 5.97
CA ASN A 102 -16.41 1.10 6.70
C ASN A 102 -15.13 1.29 5.87
N GLN A 103 -15.23 1.14 4.56
CA GLN A 103 -14.08 1.32 3.67
C GLN A 103 -13.40 2.66 3.92
N HIS A 104 -12.08 2.62 4.12
CA HIS A 104 -11.30 3.83 4.31
C HIS A 104 -11.41 4.73 3.06
N PRO A 105 -11.59 6.05 3.22
CA PRO A 105 -11.73 6.96 2.07
C PRO A 105 -10.61 6.86 1.04
N LEU A 106 -9.37 6.63 1.48
CA LEU A 106 -8.26 6.44 0.57
C LEU A 106 -8.50 5.25 -0.38
N PHE A 107 -8.96 4.13 0.15
CA PHE A 107 -9.20 2.94 -0.67
C PHE A 107 -10.42 3.09 -1.57
N HIS A 108 -11.43 3.86 -1.14
CA HIS A 108 -12.52 4.22 -2.02
C HIS A 108 -12.00 5.02 -3.22
N PHE A 109 -11.16 6.00 -2.97
CA PHE A 109 -10.51 6.79 -4.01
C PHE A 109 -9.68 5.92 -4.96
N LEU A 110 -8.83 5.05 -4.40
CA LEU A 110 -7.94 4.20 -5.20
C LEU A 110 -8.70 3.26 -6.12
N THR A 111 -9.75 2.62 -5.62
CA THR A 111 -10.51 1.65 -6.42
C THR A 111 -11.31 2.32 -7.54
N ASN A 112 -11.60 3.62 -7.43
CA ASN A 112 -12.33 4.38 -8.44
C ASN A 112 -11.42 5.13 -9.42
N ALA A 113 -10.15 5.35 -9.05
CA ALA A 113 -9.26 6.25 -9.78
C ALA A 113 -8.30 5.53 -10.72
N ALA A 114 -8.10 4.22 -10.57
CA ALA A 114 -7.13 3.48 -11.38
C ALA A 114 -7.53 3.55 -12.85
N LYS A 115 -6.67 4.15 -13.65
CA LYS A 115 -6.93 4.45 -15.05
C LYS A 115 -7.09 3.18 -15.88
N GLY A 116 -8.13 3.15 -16.71
CA GLY A 116 -8.39 2.00 -17.59
C GLY A 116 -8.97 0.79 -16.90
N MET A 117 -9.38 0.94 -15.65
CA MET A 117 -9.94 -0.15 -14.86
C MET A 117 -11.42 0.08 -14.54
N ILE A 118 -12.18 -1.02 -14.51
CA ILE A 118 -13.52 -1.01 -13.96
C ILE A 118 -13.38 -0.84 -12.44
N ASN A 119 -14.28 -0.06 -11.84
CA ASN A 119 -14.33 0.09 -10.38
C ASN A 119 -14.59 -1.28 -9.75
N GLU A 120 -13.54 -1.94 -9.28
CA GLU A 120 -13.64 -3.24 -8.65
C GLU A 120 -13.20 -3.20 -7.19
N LYS A 121 -13.96 -3.91 -6.35
CA LYS A 121 -13.58 -4.11 -4.96
C LYS A 121 -12.24 -4.83 -4.88
N ILE A 122 -11.47 -4.51 -3.85
CA ILE A 122 -10.28 -5.29 -3.52
C ILE A 122 -10.74 -6.66 -3.03
N LYS A 123 -10.20 -7.72 -3.62
CA LYS A 123 -10.65 -9.10 -3.38
C LYS A 123 -9.76 -9.92 -2.49
N TRP A 124 -8.53 -9.46 -2.24
CA TRP A 124 -7.60 -10.19 -1.38
C TRP A 124 -6.46 -9.29 -0.90
N ASN A 125 -5.66 -9.83 0.04
CA ASN A 125 -4.48 -9.16 0.58
C ASN A 125 -3.40 -9.00 -0.50
N PHE A 126 -2.53 -8.00 -0.32
CA PHE A 126 -1.41 -7.69 -1.22
C PHE A 126 -1.83 -7.24 -2.63
N THR A 127 -2.97 -6.60 -2.74
CA THR A 127 -3.33 -5.80 -3.91
C THR A 127 -2.50 -4.52 -3.85
N LYS A 128 -1.93 -4.08 -4.98
CA LYS A 128 -1.04 -2.92 -5.03
C LYS A 128 -1.60 -1.87 -5.95
N PHE A 129 -1.42 -0.61 -5.56
CA PHE A 129 -1.76 0.56 -6.39
C PHE A 129 -0.50 1.39 -6.59
N LEU A 130 -0.17 1.70 -7.84
CA LEU A 130 1.01 2.48 -8.21
C LEU A 130 0.59 3.90 -8.58
N ILE A 131 1.20 4.89 -7.93
CA ILE A 131 0.87 6.31 -8.06
C ILE A 131 2.11 7.05 -8.55
N ASP A 132 1.95 7.89 -9.58
CA ASP A 132 3.06 8.66 -10.14
C ASP A 132 3.42 9.88 -9.27
N ARG A 133 4.44 10.64 -9.70
CA ARG A 133 4.93 11.80 -8.95
C ARG A 133 3.93 12.94 -8.84
N GLU A 134 2.91 12.95 -9.70
CA GLU A 134 1.86 13.97 -9.71
C GLU A 134 0.60 13.53 -8.97
N GLY A 135 0.62 12.34 -8.36
CA GLY A 135 -0.51 11.84 -7.58
C GLY A 135 -1.57 11.11 -8.39
N ASN A 136 -1.27 10.76 -9.64
CA ASN A 136 -2.21 10.00 -10.46
C ASN A 136 -2.08 8.50 -10.18
N VAL A 137 -3.22 7.83 -10.03
CA VAL A 137 -3.23 6.38 -9.87
C VAL A 137 -3.04 5.75 -11.25
N ILE A 138 -1.86 5.22 -11.49
CA ILE A 138 -1.45 4.74 -12.81
C ILE A 138 -1.92 3.31 -13.05
N LYS A 139 -1.81 2.46 -12.04
CA LYS A 139 -2.09 1.03 -12.24
C LYS A 139 -2.40 0.33 -10.92
N ARG A 140 -3.20 -0.73 -11.04
CA ARG A 140 -3.53 -1.63 -9.95
C ARG A 140 -2.97 -3.01 -10.30
N PHE A 141 -2.33 -3.66 -9.34
CA PHE A 141 -1.80 -5.02 -9.52
C PHE A 141 -2.49 -5.99 -8.58
N SER A 142 -2.80 -7.17 -9.11
CA SER A 142 -3.40 -8.25 -8.32
C SER A 142 -2.41 -8.81 -7.28
N PRO A 143 -2.90 -9.53 -6.26
CA PRO A 143 -2.02 -10.16 -5.28
C PRO A 143 -0.95 -11.06 -5.89
N GLN A 144 -1.27 -11.75 -6.98
CA GLN A 144 -0.36 -12.67 -7.65
C GLN A 144 0.83 -11.97 -8.32
N LYS A 145 0.70 -10.67 -8.62
CA LYS A 145 1.79 -9.91 -9.23
C LYS A 145 2.87 -9.68 -8.19
N LYS A 146 4.01 -10.32 -8.36
CA LYS A 146 5.11 -10.23 -7.40
C LYS A 146 5.80 -8.86 -7.45
N PRO A 147 6.36 -8.39 -6.33
CA PRO A 147 7.06 -7.09 -6.30
C PRO A 147 8.13 -6.94 -7.38
N GLU A 148 8.95 -7.95 -7.62
CA GLU A 148 9.98 -7.89 -8.64
C GLU A 148 9.43 -7.73 -10.06
N GLN A 149 8.18 -8.08 -10.28
CA GLN A 149 7.52 -7.92 -11.58
C GLN A 149 6.99 -6.50 -11.82
N ILE A 150 7.01 -5.66 -10.79
CA ILE A 150 6.56 -4.27 -10.87
C ILE A 150 7.73 -3.31 -11.09
N LYS A 151 8.95 -3.79 -10.90
CA LYS A 151 10.16 -2.98 -10.92
C LYS A 151 10.29 -2.06 -12.13
N SER A 152 10.06 -2.59 -13.34
CA SER A 152 10.21 -1.79 -14.56
C SER A 152 9.21 -0.63 -14.62
N GLU A 153 8.01 -0.81 -14.11
CA GLU A 153 6.98 0.23 -14.09
C GLU A 153 7.32 1.33 -13.09
N ILE A 154 7.91 0.94 -11.95
CA ILE A 154 8.41 1.91 -10.97
C ILE A 154 9.53 2.74 -11.59
N GLU A 155 10.48 2.10 -12.24
CA GLU A 155 11.61 2.78 -12.87
C GLU A 155 11.16 3.81 -13.91
N LYS A 156 10.14 3.49 -14.71
CA LYS A 156 9.58 4.43 -15.69
C LYS A 156 9.03 5.69 -15.02
N LEU A 157 8.37 5.55 -13.88
CA LEU A 157 7.79 6.69 -13.19
C LEU A 157 8.84 7.53 -12.46
N LEU A 158 9.97 6.94 -12.10
CA LEU A 158 11.05 7.64 -11.40
C LEU A 158 11.95 8.44 -12.34
N SER A 159 12.00 8.04 -13.61
CA SER A 159 12.86 8.71 -14.61
C SER A 159 12.31 10.05 -15.08
#